data_87ebeb0cd34d76bab48c61ea32d4dd46
#
_entry.id   87ebeb0cd34d76bab48c61ea32d4dd46
#
_cell.length_a   1.000
_cell.length_b   1.000
_cell.length_c   1.000
_cell.angle_alpha   90.00
_cell.angle_beta   90.00
_cell.angle_gamma   90.00
#
_symmetry.space_group_name_H-M   'P 1'
#
loop_
_entity.id
_entity.type
_entity.pdbx_description
1 polymer ?
#
loop_
_entity_poly.entity_id
_entity_poly.type
_entity_poly.pdbx_seq_one_letter_code
_entity_poly.pdbx_strand_id
1 'polypeptide(L)'
;MKIGKSLALSALIIVGLLTGARAQSQTGPGHPRGFHGTRLFENLQLTNEQKATIDGLFAANRENALSLRQRVQEQRQLLRNAAQTQPFDEAAVRFQAQELAKLQSEMMVQRAAVMNQISGILTTEQKAKLQDLREQRKARFQEWRERHRPQPGQQQG
;
A
#
# COMPACT_ATOMS: atom_id res chain seq x y z
N MET A 1 60.64 -2.68 20.68
CA MET A 1 61.21 -2.43 22.03
C MET A 1 60.06 -2.06 22.97
N LYS A 2 59.82 -2.95 23.93
CA LYS A 2 59.17 -2.78 25.28
C LYS A 2 57.76 -2.17 25.33
N ILE A 3 56.71 -2.99 25.58
CA ILE A 3 56.21 -3.54 26.86
C ILE A 3 55.74 -2.47 27.83
N GLY A 4 54.47 -2.53 28.18
CA GLY A 4 53.91 -1.83 29.32
C GLY A 4 52.42 -2.23 29.57
N LYS A 5 52.24 -3.36 30.29
CA LYS A 5 50.99 -3.81 30.90
C LYS A 5 50.63 -2.87 32.06
N SER A 6 49.36 -2.61 32.31
CA SER A 6 48.85 -2.61 33.68
C SER A 6 47.32 -2.71 33.73
N LEU A 7 46.91 -3.78 34.38
CA LEU A 7 45.58 -4.05 34.93
C LEU A 7 45.32 -3.14 36.15
N ALA A 8 44.11 -2.67 36.34
CA ALA A 8 43.58 -2.42 37.66
C ALA A 8 42.07 -2.64 37.67
N LEU A 9 41.68 -3.64 38.42
CA LEU A 9 40.36 -3.97 38.96
C LEU A 9 39.94 -2.91 40.03
N SER A 10 38.66 -2.65 40.15
CA SER A 10 37.89 -2.48 41.40
C SER A 10 36.45 -2.08 41.04
N ALA A 11 35.52 -2.94 41.21
CA ALA A 11 34.65 -3.21 42.38
C ALA A 11 33.43 -2.27 42.48
N LEU A 12 32.30 -2.81 42.15
CA LEU A 12 31.02 -2.96 42.87
C LEU A 12 30.48 -1.77 43.68
N ILE A 13 29.36 -1.19 43.28
CA ILE A 13 28.29 -0.83 44.18
C ILE A 13 26.94 -1.07 43.50
N ILE A 14 26.17 -2.01 44.08
CA ILE A 14 24.76 -2.25 43.82
C ILE A 14 23.98 -1.27 44.69
N VAL A 15 23.16 -0.42 44.11
CA VAL A 15 22.04 0.22 44.86
C VAL A 15 20.80 0.05 43.97
N GLY A 16 19.94 -0.83 44.44
CA GLY A 16 18.61 -1.00 43.90
C GLY A 16 17.72 0.19 44.27
N LEU A 17 16.93 0.63 43.32
CA LEU A 17 15.71 1.39 43.57
C LEU A 17 14.64 0.88 42.59
N LEU A 18 13.67 0.19 43.19
CA LEU A 18 12.38 -0.10 42.55
C LEU A 18 11.70 1.23 42.20
N THR A 19 11.47 1.46 40.94
CA THR A 19 10.45 2.40 40.52
C THR A 19 9.69 1.82 39.35
N GLY A 20 8.43 1.62 39.57
CA GLY A 20 7.28 1.36 38.74
C GLY A 20 7.46 1.20 37.25
N ALA A 21 7.27 -0.01 36.75
CA ALA A 21 6.98 -0.27 35.38
C ALA A 21 5.63 0.39 35.00
N ARG A 22 5.68 1.63 34.52
CA ARG A 22 4.59 2.15 33.68
C ARG A 22 4.66 1.39 32.38
N ALA A 23 3.73 0.48 32.18
CA ALA A 23 3.38 -0.05 30.88
C ALA A 23 2.98 1.12 29.98
N GLN A 24 3.93 1.66 29.23
CA GLN A 24 3.63 2.50 28.08
C GLN A 24 3.03 1.55 27.06
N SER A 25 1.72 1.62 26.90
CA SER A 25 1.03 1.12 25.71
C SER A 25 1.68 1.81 24.53
N GLN A 26 2.62 1.12 23.88
CA GLN A 26 3.10 1.49 22.56
C GLN A 26 1.91 1.31 21.63
N THR A 27 1.17 2.40 21.41
CA THR A 27 0.36 2.56 20.22
C THR A 27 1.30 2.35 19.03
N GLY A 28 1.26 1.16 18.47
CA GLY A 28 2.02 0.83 17.27
C GLY A 28 1.76 1.88 16.20
N PRO A 29 2.74 2.17 15.34
CA PRO A 29 2.61 3.17 14.28
C PRO A 29 1.34 2.89 13.49
N GLY A 30 0.39 3.83 13.53
CA GLY A 30 -0.89 3.72 12.87
C GLY A 30 -0.67 3.36 11.41
N HIS A 31 -1.26 2.26 10.97
CA HIS A 31 -1.17 1.80 9.60
C HIS A 31 -1.59 2.94 8.66
N PRO A 32 -0.74 3.39 7.75
CA PRO A 32 -1.09 4.49 6.86
C PRO A 32 -2.31 4.09 6.04
N ARG A 33 -3.39 4.84 6.17
CA ARG A 33 -4.70 4.66 5.49
C ARG A 33 -4.65 4.63 3.95
N GLY A 34 -3.50 4.36 3.34
CA GLY A 34 -3.26 4.56 1.91
C GLY A 34 -3.31 3.32 1.01
N PHE A 35 -3.23 2.11 1.55
CA PHE A 35 -3.23 0.91 0.74
C PHE A 35 -4.43 0.02 1.11
N HIS A 36 -5.48 0.04 0.28
CA HIS A 36 -6.63 -0.87 0.41
C HIS A 36 -6.26 -2.36 0.28
N GLY A 37 -4.98 -2.69 0.09
CA GLY A 37 -4.45 -4.05 0.00
C GLY A 37 -4.12 -4.69 1.34
N THR A 38 -3.79 -3.92 2.38
CA THR A 38 -3.33 -4.46 3.68
C THR A 38 -4.38 -5.31 4.37
N ARG A 39 -5.66 -4.93 4.29
CA ARG A 39 -6.78 -5.72 4.84
C ARG A 39 -6.91 -7.15 4.29
N LEU A 40 -6.41 -7.41 3.08
CA LEU A 40 -6.39 -8.76 2.53
C LEU A 40 -5.36 -9.64 3.24
N PHE A 41 -4.28 -9.06 3.74
CA PHE A 41 -3.20 -9.75 4.41
C PHE A 41 -3.49 -9.99 5.90
N GLU A 42 -4.35 -9.18 6.53
CA GLU A 42 -4.75 -9.34 7.94
C GLU A 42 -5.35 -10.73 8.22
N ASN A 43 -6.02 -11.32 7.24
CA ASN A 43 -6.67 -12.62 7.35
C ASN A 43 -5.77 -13.81 6.98
N LEU A 44 -4.50 -13.60 6.61
CA LEU A 44 -3.61 -14.67 6.14
C LEU A 44 -2.79 -15.34 7.25
N GLN A 45 -2.96 -14.93 8.51
CA GLN A 45 -2.18 -15.47 9.63
C GLN A 45 -0.65 -15.42 9.37
N LEU A 46 -0.16 -14.26 8.90
CA LEU A 46 1.24 -14.04 8.59
C LEU A 46 2.09 -14.13 9.85
N THR A 47 3.31 -14.68 9.73
CA THR A 47 4.32 -14.60 10.79
C THR A 47 4.81 -13.15 10.97
N ASN A 48 5.51 -12.88 12.06
CA ASN A 48 6.05 -11.53 12.30
C ASN A 48 7.10 -11.14 11.24
N GLU A 49 7.90 -12.10 10.78
CA GLU A 49 8.90 -11.91 9.73
C GLU A 49 8.23 -11.58 8.38
N GLN A 50 7.16 -12.33 8.04
CA GLN A 50 6.39 -12.06 6.83
C GLN A 50 5.76 -10.67 6.86
N LYS A 51 5.16 -10.28 8.00
CA LYS A 51 4.59 -8.93 8.19
C LYS A 51 5.66 -7.86 8.00
N ALA A 52 6.80 -7.97 8.69
CA ALA A 52 7.88 -6.99 8.60
C ALA A 52 8.41 -6.86 7.17
N THR A 53 8.57 -7.98 6.45
CA THR A 53 9.02 -7.97 5.05
C THR A 53 7.99 -7.31 4.13
N ILE A 54 6.71 -7.62 4.28
CA ILE A 54 5.62 -7.02 3.48
C ILE A 54 5.49 -5.52 3.76
N ASP A 55 5.58 -5.11 5.02
CA ASP A 55 5.55 -3.69 5.41
C ASP A 55 6.76 -2.94 4.82
N GLY A 56 7.95 -3.56 4.81
CA GLY A 56 9.14 -3.02 4.16
C GLY A 56 8.96 -2.83 2.65
N LEU A 57 8.35 -3.80 1.97
CA LEU A 57 8.03 -3.69 0.54
C LEU A 57 7.05 -2.54 0.25
N PHE A 58 6.03 -2.38 1.08
CA PHE A 58 5.10 -1.26 0.93
C PHE A 58 5.75 0.09 1.24
N ALA A 59 6.61 0.16 2.25
CA ALA A 59 7.35 1.37 2.58
C ALA A 59 8.29 1.79 1.44
N ALA A 60 9.07 0.85 0.90
CA ALA A 60 9.99 1.10 -0.21
C ALA A 60 9.28 1.58 -1.49
N ASN A 61 8.05 1.13 -1.74
CA ASN A 61 7.30 1.50 -2.93
C ASN A 61 6.34 2.69 -2.72
N ARG A 62 6.24 3.21 -1.51
CA ARG A 62 5.25 4.24 -1.14
C ARG A 62 5.43 5.53 -1.91
N GLU A 63 6.65 6.03 -1.99
CA GLU A 63 6.96 7.30 -2.63
C GLU A 63 6.66 7.26 -4.13
N ASN A 64 7.11 6.21 -4.83
CA ASN A 64 6.79 6.00 -6.23
C ASN A 64 5.29 5.88 -6.48
N ALA A 65 4.56 5.15 -5.62
CA ALA A 65 3.12 5.03 -5.74
C ALA A 65 2.38 6.36 -5.51
N LEU A 66 2.87 7.22 -4.62
CA LEU A 66 2.31 8.56 -4.40
C LEU A 66 2.58 9.46 -5.59
N SER A 67 3.82 9.50 -6.09
CA SER A 67 4.21 10.27 -7.27
C SER A 67 3.38 9.88 -8.51
N LEU A 68 3.26 8.58 -8.80
CA LEU A 68 2.43 8.12 -9.91
C LEU A 68 0.96 8.50 -9.76
N ARG A 69 0.40 8.44 -8.56
CA ARG A 69 -0.99 8.86 -8.32
C ARG A 69 -1.17 10.35 -8.58
N GLN A 70 -0.23 11.17 -8.14
CA GLN A 70 -0.25 12.60 -8.40
C GLN A 70 -0.22 12.89 -9.90
N ARG A 71 0.72 12.30 -10.63
CA ARG A 71 0.83 12.42 -12.09
C ARG A 71 -0.45 11.98 -12.81
N VAL A 72 -1.09 10.89 -12.38
CA VAL A 72 -2.37 10.44 -12.92
C VAL A 72 -3.48 11.48 -12.67
N GLN A 73 -3.51 12.12 -11.50
CA GLN A 73 -4.51 13.16 -11.21
C GLN A 73 -4.28 14.42 -12.06
N GLU A 74 -3.04 14.86 -12.19
CA GLU A 74 -2.65 15.98 -13.05
C GLU A 74 -3.04 15.70 -14.52
N GLN A 75 -2.70 14.51 -15.01
CA GLN A 75 -3.01 14.11 -16.39
C GLN A 75 -4.52 14.02 -16.65
N ARG A 76 -5.32 13.57 -15.66
CA ARG A 76 -6.78 13.60 -15.76
C ARG A 76 -7.32 15.03 -15.85
N GLN A 77 -6.69 15.98 -15.16
CA GLN A 77 -7.06 17.38 -15.26
C GLN A 77 -6.74 17.94 -16.64
N LEU A 78 -5.56 17.65 -17.19
CA LEU A 78 -5.16 18.05 -18.54
C LEU A 78 -6.12 17.49 -19.59
N LEU A 79 -6.52 16.22 -19.49
CA LEU A 79 -7.49 15.60 -20.38
C LEU A 79 -8.86 16.29 -20.28
N ARG A 80 -9.35 16.61 -19.07
CA ARG A 80 -10.61 17.34 -18.90
C ARG A 80 -10.54 18.72 -19.53
N ASN A 81 -9.44 19.45 -19.33
CA ASN A 81 -9.23 20.77 -19.89
C ASN A 81 -9.23 20.70 -21.42
N ALA A 82 -8.48 19.78 -22.02
CA ALA A 82 -8.45 19.58 -23.47
C ALA A 82 -9.83 19.28 -24.04
N ALA A 83 -10.62 18.44 -23.35
CA ALA A 83 -11.99 18.09 -23.79
C ALA A 83 -12.99 19.26 -23.69
N GLN A 84 -12.70 20.28 -22.89
CA GLN A 84 -13.55 21.47 -22.70
C GLN A 84 -13.10 22.68 -23.51
N THR A 85 -11.92 22.63 -24.13
CA THR A 85 -11.36 23.73 -24.93
C THR A 85 -12.18 23.98 -26.20
N GLN A 86 -12.40 25.26 -26.55
CA GLN A 86 -13.06 25.68 -27.76
C GLN A 86 -12.10 26.53 -28.60
N PRO A 87 -11.99 26.28 -29.93
CA PRO A 87 -12.65 25.20 -30.68
C PRO A 87 -12.16 23.82 -30.23
N PHE A 88 -12.97 22.78 -30.41
CA PHE A 88 -12.65 21.41 -30.02
C PHE A 88 -11.43 20.90 -30.84
N ASP A 89 -10.42 20.43 -30.12
CA ASP A 89 -9.20 19.85 -30.69
C ASP A 89 -9.12 18.34 -30.35
N GLU A 90 -9.53 17.50 -31.29
CA GLU A 90 -9.49 16.05 -31.13
C GLU A 90 -8.06 15.54 -30.93
N ALA A 91 -7.07 16.14 -31.60
CA ALA A 91 -5.66 15.70 -31.49
C ALA A 91 -5.13 15.93 -30.08
N ALA A 92 -5.42 17.10 -29.49
CA ALA A 92 -5.07 17.40 -28.10
C ALA A 92 -5.74 16.43 -27.12
N VAL A 93 -7.04 16.16 -27.27
CA VAL A 93 -7.76 15.20 -26.43
C VAL A 93 -7.16 13.80 -26.52
N ARG A 94 -6.91 13.33 -27.74
CA ARG A 94 -6.27 12.02 -27.99
C ARG A 94 -4.90 11.91 -27.38
N PHE A 95 -4.08 12.94 -27.49
CA PHE A 95 -2.75 13.00 -26.88
C PHE A 95 -2.83 12.86 -25.36
N GLN A 96 -3.68 13.67 -24.69
CA GLN A 96 -3.83 13.62 -23.24
C GLN A 96 -4.39 12.27 -22.75
N ALA A 97 -5.29 11.66 -23.53
CA ALA A 97 -5.81 10.32 -23.22
C ALA A 97 -4.74 9.23 -23.31
N GLN A 98 -3.85 9.30 -24.30
CA GLN A 98 -2.73 8.37 -24.44
C GLN A 98 -1.73 8.51 -23.28
N GLU A 99 -1.37 9.72 -22.89
CA GLU A 99 -0.48 9.96 -21.74
C GLU A 99 -1.12 9.47 -20.44
N LEU A 100 -2.41 9.66 -20.25
CA LEU A 100 -3.13 9.09 -19.10
C LEU A 100 -3.07 7.56 -19.09
N ALA A 101 -3.31 6.92 -20.23
CA ALA A 101 -3.25 5.46 -20.36
C ALA A 101 -1.87 4.91 -20.03
N LYS A 102 -0.80 5.59 -20.46
CA LYS A 102 0.59 5.25 -20.17
C LYS A 102 0.88 5.29 -18.66
N LEU A 103 0.51 6.37 -17.97
CA LEU A 103 0.67 6.49 -16.52
C LEU A 103 -0.13 5.45 -15.75
N GLN A 104 -1.34 5.13 -16.21
CA GLN A 104 -2.15 4.06 -15.61
C GLN A 104 -1.51 2.68 -15.79
N SER A 105 -0.90 2.43 -16.95
CA SER A 105 -0.15 1.19 -17.22
C SER A 105 1.06 1.07 -16.28
N GLU A 106 1.86 2.13 -16.13
CA GLU A 106 2.98 2.17 -15.19
C GLU A 106 2.53 1.84 -13.76
N MET A 107 1.42 2.42 -13.31
CA MET A 107 0.86 2.17 -11.99
C MET A 107 0.39 0.70 -11.81
N MET A 108 -0.18 0.09 -12.85
CA MET A 108 -0.56 -1.32 -12.83
C MET A 108 0.67 -2.23 -12.77
N VAL A 109 1.70 -1.97 -13.58
CA VAL A 109 2.96 -2.74 -13.58
C VAL A 109 3.65 -2.66 -12.22
N GLN A 110 3.79 -1.46 -11.64
CA GLN A 110 4.38 -1.29 -10.32
C GLN A 110 3.62 -2.09 -9.26
N ARG A 111 2.29 -2.01 -9.27
CA ARG A 111 1.45 -2.76 -8.34
C ARG A 111 1.61 -4.28 -8.53
N ALA A 112 1.64 -4.76 -9.76
CA ALA A 112 1.85 -6.17 -10.07
C ALA A 112 3.21 -6.66 -9.58
N ALA A 113 4.28 -5.87 -9.75
CA ALA A 113 5.62 -6.19 -9.28
C ALA A 113 5.66 -6.36 -7.73
N VAL A 114 5.08 -5.41 -6.98
CA VAL A 114 4.97 -5.51 -5.52
C VAL A 114 4.17 -6.74 -5.10
N MET A 115 3.05 -7.02 -5.75
CA MET A 115 2.23 -8.20 -5.45
C MET A 115 2.95 -9.51 -5.76
N ASN A 116 3.77 -9.55 -6.81
CA ASN A 116 4.60 -10.70 -7.13
C ASN A 116 5.66 -10.96 -6.05
N GLN A 117 6.34 -9.90 -5.58
CA GLN A 117 7.30 -10.01 -4.47
C GLN A 117 6.61 -10.52 -3.20
N ILE A 118 5.45 -9.98 -2.84
CA ILE A 118 4.66 -10.46 -1.69
C ILE A 118 4.27 -11.93 -1.88
N SER A 119 3.86 -12.32 -3.08
CA SER A 119 3.53 -13.72 -3.38
C SER A 119 4.72 -14.67 -3.14
N GLY A 120 5.96 -14.22 -3.37
CA GLY A 120 7.17 -14.98 -3.07
C GLY A 120 7.38 -15.27 -1.57
N ILE A 121 6.82 -14.42 -0.69
CA ILE A 121 6.94 -14.53 0.77
C ILE A 121 5.89 -15.49 1.38
N LEU A 122 4.76 -15.65 0.70
CA LEU A 122 3.62 -16.41 1.20
C LEU A 122 3.80 -17.92 1.00
N THR A 123 3.31 -18.72 1.95
CA THR A 123 3.20 -20.18 1.78
C THR A 123 2.12 -20.53 0.75
N THR A 124 2.08 -21.80 0.33
CA THR A 124 1.06 -22.30 -0.61
C THR A 124 -0.36 -22.11 -0.06
N GLU A 125 -0.57 -22.40 1.21
CA GLU A 125 -1.87 -22.26 1.89
C GLU A 125 -2.29 -20.79 1.99
N GLN A 126 -1.33 -19.90 2.30
CA GLN A 126 -1.58 -18.46 2.35
C GLN A 126 -1.92 -17.89 0.96
N LYS A 127 -1.28 -18.39 -0.11
CA LYS A 127 -1.61 -18.03 -1.50
C LYS A 127 -3.03 -18.45 -1.87
N ALA A 128 -3.41 -19.69 -1.56
CA ALA A 128 -4.76 -20.19 -1.81
C ALA A 128 -5.79 -19.32 -1.07
N LYS A 129 -5.60 -19.09 0.23
CA LYS A 129 -6.49 -18.22 1.03
C LYS A 129 -6.58 -16.78 0.49
N LEU A 130 -5.45 -16.22 0.01
CA LEU A 130 -5.44 -14.90 -0.61
C LEU A 130 -6.28 -14.87 -1.89
N GLN A 131 -6.23 -15.93 -2.69
CA GLN A 131 -7.06 -16.07 -3.89
C GLN A 131 -8.54 -16.13 -3.54
N ASP A 132 -8.94 -16.95 -2.58
CA ASP A 132 -10.32 -17.03 -2.10
C ASP A 132 -10.84 -15.68 -1.61
N LEU A 133 -10.06 -14.95 -0.84
CA LEU A 133 -10.43 -13.61 -0.36
C LEU A 133 -10.59 -12.60 -1.51
N ARG A 134 -9.82 -12.72 -2.58
CA ARG A 134 -9.96 -11.89 -3.79
C ARG A 134 -11.25 -12.21 -4.53
N GLU A 135 -11.58 -13.49 -4.71
CA GLU A 135 -12.83 -13.93 -5.36
C GLU A 135 -14.06 -13.51 -4.56
N GLN A 136 -14.06 -13.70 -3.24
CA GLN A 136 -15.12 -13.20 -2.37
C GLN A 136 -15.32 -11.69 -2.44
N ARG A 137 -14.22 -10.92 -2.53
CA ARG A 137 -14.30 -9.46 -2.71
C ARG A 137 -14.90 -9.10 -4.06
N LYS A 138 -14.51 -9.80 -5.12
CA LYS A 138 -15.04 -9.60 -6.47
C LYS A 138 -16.54 -9.89 -6.53
N ALA A 139 -16.97 -11.02 -5.96
CA ALA A 139 -18.38 -11.39 -5.88
C ALA A 139 -19.21 -10.33 -5.13
N ARG A 140 -18.77 -9.92 -3.93
CA ARG A 140 -19.43 -8.85 -3.16
C ARG A 140 -19.52 -7.52 -3.91
N PHE A 141 -18.50 -7.18 -4.69
CA PHE A 141 -18.51 -5.95 -5.49
C PHE A 141 -19.50 -6.06 -6.66
N GLN A 142 -19.62 -7.24 -7.29
CA GLN A 142 -20.60 -7.48 -8.35
C GLN A 142 -22.04 -7.40 -7.80
N GLU A 143 -22.33 -8.06 -6.68
CA GLU A 143 -23.62 -7.95 -6.00
C GLU A 143 -23.98 -6.52 -5.60
N TRP A 144 -22.97 -5.77 -5.10
CA TRP A 144 -23.16 -4.36 -4.78
C TRP A 144 -23.52 -3.54 -6.03
N ARG A 145 -22.83 -3.76 -7.15
CA ARG A 145 -23.11 -3.08 -8.42
C ARG A 145 -24.50 -3.40 -8.95
N GLU A 146 -24.94 -4.64 -8.84
CA GLU A 146 -26.27 -5.08 -9.27
C GLU A 146 -27.37 -4.42 -8.42
N ARG A 147 -27.20 -4.39 -7.10
CA ARG A 147 -28.14 -3.72 -6.18
C ARG A 147 -28.22 -2.20 -6.35
N HIS A 148 -27.13 -1.56 -6.78
CA HIS A 148 -27.05 -0.10 -6.95
C HIS A 148 -27.09 0.32 -8.44
N ARG A 149 -27.53 -0.58 -9.32
CA ARG A 149 -27.70 -0.25 -10.73
C ARG A 149 -28.87 0.72 -10.86
N PRO A 150 -28.69 1.92 -11.50
CA PRO A 150 -29.80 2.81 -11.76
C PRO A 150 -30.90 2.05 -12.52
N GLN A 151 -32.10 2.01 -11.98
CA GLN A 151 -33.24 1.42 -12.67
C GLN A 151 -33.60 2.33 -13.85
N PRO A 152 -33.55 1.84 -15.11
CA PRO A 152 -34.03 2.64 -16.24
C PRO A 152 -35.55 2.77 -16.11
N GLY A 153 -36.04 3.91 -15.67
CA GLY A 153 -37.49 4.17 -15.59
C GLY A 153 -38.01 4.98 -14.41
N GLN A 154 -37.19 5.34 -13.41
CA GLN A 154 -37.66 6.15 -12.26
C GLN A 154 -37.38 7.64 -12.38
N GLN A 155 -37.14 8.16 -13.58
CA GLN A 155 -37.12 9.60 -13.84
C GLN A 155 -38.37 10.00 -14.65
N GLN A 156 -39.54 9.80 -14.07
CA GLN A 156 -40.79 10.44 -14.54
C GLN A 156 -41.61 10.82 -13.30
N GLY A 157 -41.48 12.09 -12.91
CA GLY A 157 -42.27 12.70 -11.88
C GLY A 157 -41.75 14.10 -11.58
#